data_c1c326a4567e4e407090497893bacba5
#
_entry.id   c1c326a4567e4e407090497893bacba5
#
_cell.length_a   1.000
_cell.length_b   1.000
_cell.length_c   1.000
_cell.angle_alpha   90.00
_cell.angle_beta   90.00
_cell.angle_gamma   90.00
#
_symmetry.space_group_name_H-M   'P 1'
#
loop_
_entity.id
_entity.type
_entity.pdbx_description
1 polymer ?
#
loop_
_entity_poly.entity_id
_entity_poly.type
_entity_poly.pdbx_seq_one_letter_code
_entity_poly.pdbx_strand_id
1 'polypeptide(L)'
;EPEKEIIREKPEGTNYDFRDPKAIKIGEKYYIVLGACVDEKGTFLLYESEDAENWKYRCPLITEETRIRTIECPDFFPLDDKYVAMGAWMSHYDEYGRFQQCRYYVGDWNGDAMDVHTQQWVDFGSNCYAAQSFQHEDRRILIGWISDFYGEHIATEPGAYGSMTLPRELHVKNEHVYTKPVEEVYTLLGDTVYEGTGREIKVGSIADNRYYASVSFEETGDFNILLGQDGDKSISLTAEGGKVFFKMAGVKSDKVQFVSSVEKCRNAEIFVDGRTIEVYLNDGEDVG
;
A
#
# COMPACT_ATOMS: atom_id res chain seq x y z
N GLU A 1 10.06 29.54 1.67
CA GLU A 1 10.62 30.03 2.94
C GLU A 1 9.68 29.69 4.09
N PRO A 2 10.16 29.21 5.26
CA PRO A 2 9.32 28.76 6.36
C PRO A 2 8.55 29.88 7.09
N GLU A 3 8.69 31.11 6.66
CA GLU A 3 8.12 32.28 7.34
C GLU A 3 6.74 32.70 6.80
N LYS A 4 6.25 32.09 5.72
CA LYS A 4 4.96 32.45 5.11
C LYS A 4 3.99 31.27 5.17
N GLU A 5 2.91 31.42 5.93
CA GLU A 5 1.76 30.51 5.80
C GLU A 5 1.14 30.66 4.41
N ILE A 6 1.04 29.54 3.68
CA ILE A 6 0.44 29.52 2.35
C ILE A 6 -1.04 29.17 2.37
N ILE A 7 -1.50 28.41 3.36
CA ILE A 7 -2.91 28.07 3.60
C ILE A 7 -3.27 28.50 5.02
N ARG A 8 -4.16 29.49 5.15
CA ARG A 8 -4.57 30.07 6.44
C ARG A 8 -5.96 29.67 6.87
N GLU A 9 -6.84 29.48 5.91
CA GLU A 9 -8.24 29.19 6.16
C GLU A 9 -8.53 27.72 5.97
N LYS A 10 -9.22 27.14 6.94
CA LYS A 10 -9.74 25.77 6.87
C LYS A 10 -11.23 25.83 6.48
N PRO A 11 -11.73 24.84 5.70
CA PRO A 11 -13.16 24.71 5.49
C PRO A 11 -13.92 24.57 6.80
N GLU A 12 -15.17 25.05 6.82
CA GLU A 12 -16.07 24.85 7.94
C GLU A 12 -16.23 23.37 8.28
N GLY A 13 -16.37 23.01 9.55
CA GLY A 13 -16.45 21.63 10.02
C GLY A 13 -15.09 20.94 10.18
N THR A 14 -13.97 21.57 9.74
CA THR A 14 -12.64 20.99 9.93
C THR A 14 -12.24 21.00 11.40
N ASN A 15 -12.03 19.81 11.95
CA ASN A 15 -11.64 19.59 13.33
C ASN A 15 -10.12 19.81 13.55
N TYR A 16 -9.53 19.06 14.48
CA TYR A 16 -8.13 19.17 14.90
C TYR A 16 -7.13 18.57 13.88
N ASP A 17 -7.55 17.61 13.04
CA ASP A 17 -6.69 17.01 12.03
C ASP A 17 -6.77 17.82 10.73
N PHE A 18 -5.62 18.37 10.33
CA PHE A 18 -5.40 19.14 9.10
C PHE A 18 -3.91 19.10 8.84
N ARG A 19 -3.46 18.13 8.00
CA ARG A 19 -2.06 17.69 7.96
C ARG A 19 -1.61 17.14 6.63
N ASP A 20 -0.30 16.88 6.54
CA ASP A 20 0.37 16.10 5.51
C ASP A 20 0.12 16.64 4.10
N PRO A 21 0.43 17.91 3.80
CA PRO A 21 0.20 18.48 2.48
C PRO A 21 1.10 17.82 1.42
N LYS A 22 0.49 17.36 0.33
CA LYS A 22 1.18 16.87 -0.87
C LYS A 22 0.88 17.78 -2.05
N ALA A 23 1.92 18.38 -2.62
CA ALA A 23 1.80 19.24 -3.79
C ALA A 23 2.01 18.46 -5.09
N ILE A 24 1.21 18.79 -6.10
CA ILE A 24 1.32 18.25 -7.45
C ILE A 24 0.99 19.33 -8.49
N LYS A 25 1.63 19.24 -9.66
CA LYS A 25 1.26 20.03 -10.83
C LYS A 25 0.46 19.16 -11.82
N ILE A 26 -0.72 19.61 -12.20
CA ILE A 26 -1.56 18.96 -13.21
C ILE A 26 -1.90 20.01 -14.29
N GLY A 27 -1.42 19.79 -15.51
CA GLY A 27 -1.49 20.80 -16.55
C GLY A 27 -0.75 22.08 -16.16
N GLU A 28 -1.42 23.21 -16.22
CA GLU A 28 -0.83 24.52 -15.88
C GLU A 28 -1.04 24.92 -14.41
N LYS A 29 -1.82 24.15 -13.64
CA LYS A 29 -2.18 24.47 -12.27
C LYS A 29 -1.42 23.62 -11.25
N TYR A 30 -1.27 24.17 -10.06
CA TYR A 30 -0.74 23.50 -8.89
C TYR A 30 -1.86 23.12 -7.95
N TYR A 31 -1.76 21.95 -7.35
CA TYR A 31 -2.71 21.45 -6.37
C TYR A 31 -1.98 21.03 -5.11
N ILE A 32 -2.63 21.22 -3.97
CA ILE A 32 -2.23 20.60 -2.71
C ILE A 32 -3.41 19.76 -2.24
N VAL A 33 -3.16 18.47 -2.04
CA VAL A 33 -4.06 17.58 -1.30
C VAL A 33 -3.54 17.45 0.13
N LEU A 34 -4.44 17.51 1.10
CA LEU A 34 -4.10 17.30 2.51
C LEU A 34 -5.17 16.51 3.24
N GLY A 35 -4.75 15.79 4.27
CA GLY A 35 -5.60 14.99 5.12
C GLY A 35 -6.28 15.83 6.20
N ALA A 36 -7.56 15.59 6.40
CA ALA A 36 -8.36 16.29 7.40
C ALA A 36 -9.45 15.39 7.99
N CYS A 37 -10.02 15.87 9.09
CA CYS A 37 -11.29 15.40 9.61
C CYS A 37 -12.31 16.54 9.47
N VAL A 38 -13.33 16.35 8.64
CA VAL A 38 -14.41 17.31 8.42
C VAL A 38 -15.72 16.66 8.85
N ASP A 39 -16.47 17.29 9.75
CA ASP A 39 -17.72 16.76 10.30
C ASP A 39 -17.62 15.29 10.76
N GLU A 40 -16.53 14.98 11.47
CA GLU A 40 -16.17 13.64 11.97
C GLU A 40 -15.87 12.59 10.87
N LYS A 41 -15.68 13.01 9.62
CA LYS A 41 -15.32 12.14 8.49
C LYS A 41 -13.90 12.40 8.04
N GLY A 42 -13.14 11.34 7.77
CA GLY A 42 -11.84 11.45 7.12
C GLY A 42 -11.98 11.99 5.70
N THR A 43 -11.27 13.07 5.41
CA THR A 43 -11.48 13.83 4.17
C THR A 43 -10.15 14.25 3.57
N PHE A 44 -9.99 14.11 2.25
CA PHE A 44 -8.95 14.81 1.50
C PHE A 44 -9.48 16.16 1.06
N LEU A 45 -8.80 17.22 1.49
CA LEU A 45 -9.09 18.59 1.06
C LEU A 45 -8.17 18.97 -0.10
N LEU A 46 -8.75 19.56 -1.15
CA LEU A 46 -8.02 20.02 -2.30
C LEU A 46 -7.95 21.54 -2.33
N TYR A 47 -6.73 22.03 -2.50
CA TYR A 47 -6.43 23.44 -2.78
C TYR A 47 -5.80 23.58 -4.15
N GLU A 48 -6.06 24.68 -4.84
CA GLU A 48 -5.41 24.98 -6.12
C GLU A 48 -4.69 26.31 -6.12
N SER A 49 -3.73 26.44 -6.98
CA SER A 49 -2.98 27.68 -7.23
C SER A 49 -2.53 27.75 -8.70
N GLU A 50 -2.47 28.97 -9.22
CA GLU A 50 -1.91 29.26 -10.55
C GLU A 50 -0.41 29.55 -10.52
N ASP A 51 0.11 29.94 -9.34
CA ASP A 51 1.47 30.46 -9.16
C ASP A 51 2.28 29.73 -8.08
N ALA A 52 1.70 28.70 -7.42
CA ALA A 52 2.23 27.99 -6.27
C ALA A 52 2.48 28.87 -5.01
N GLU A 53 2.01 30.12 -5.01
CA GLU A 53 2.10 31.04 -3.87
C GLU A 53 0.75 31.38 -3.26
N ASN A 54 -0.26 31.57 -4.08
CA ASN A 54 -1.63 31.96 -3.69
C ASN A 54 -2.57 30.77 -3.81
N TRP A 55 -2.95 30.17 -2.71
CA TRP A 55 -3.73 28.96 -2.64
C TRP A 55 -5.20 29.26 -2.29
N LYS A 56 -6.10 28.54 -2.95
CA LYS A 56 -7.55 28.61 -2.72
C LYS A 56 -8.10 27.23 -2.49
N TYR A 57 -8.95 27.11 -1.48
CA TYR A 57 -9.72 25.90 -1.27
C TYR A 57 -10.65 25.64 -2.45
N ARG A 58 -10.69 24.41 -2.94
CA ARG A 58 -11.54 23.99 -4.06
C ARG A 58 -12.72 23.14 -3.57
N CYS A 59 -12.43 21.98 -3.01
CA CYS A 59 -13.46 20.99 -2.66
C CYS A 59 -12.89 19.95 -1.69
N PRO A 60 -13.76 19.18 -1.02
CA PRO A 60 -13.37 17.87 -0.53
C PRO A 60 -13.16 16.95 -1.75
N LEU A 61 -11.93 16.49 -1.97
CA LEU A 61 -11.62 15.57 -3.08
C LEU A 61 -12.20 14.19 -2.82
N ILE A 62 -12.00 13.69 -1.61
CA ILE A 62 -12.54 12.43 -1.10
C ILE A 62 -13.12 12.70 0.29
N THR A 63 -14.28 12.14 0.58
CA THR A 63 -14.85 12.08 1.93
C THR A 63 -15.30 10.67 2.22
N GLU A 64 -14.78 10.06 3.28
CA GLU A 64 -15.14 8.73 3.68
C GLU A 64 -16.44 8.72 4.47
N GLU A 65 -17.37 7.86 4.07
CA GLU A 65 -18.62 7.66 4.82
C GLU A 65 -18.41 6.85 6.10
N THR A 66 -17.40 5.98 6.10
CA THR A 66 -16.97 5.26 7.31
C THR A 66 -16.34 6.24 8.28
N ARG A 67 -16.78 6.19 9.53
CA ARG A 67 -16.24 7.04 10.59
C ARG A 67 -14.81 6.63 10.90
N ILE A 68 -13.85 7.42 10.42
CA ILE A 68 -12.43 7.31 10.72
C ILE A 68 -11.94 8.61 11.31
N ARG A 69 -10.89 8.55 12.12
CA ARG A 69 -10.36 9.76 12.77
C ARG A 69 -9.88 10.78 11.75
N THR A 70 -9.11 10.35 10.78
CA THR A 70 -8.62 11.15 9.66
C THR A 70 -8.02 10.24 8.60
N ILE A 71 -7.80 10.77 7.40
CA ILE A 71 -6.96 10.15 6.39
C ILE A 71 -5.62 10.88 6.41
N GLU A 72 -4.54 10.16 6.72
CA GLU A 72 -3.19 10.70 6.78
C GLU A 72 -2.42 10.46 5.48
N CYS A 73 -1.32 11.17 5.30
CA CYS A 73 -0.39 11.00 4.19
C CYS A 73 -1.08 10.93 2.82
N PRO A 74 -1.95 11.90 2.47
CA PRO A 74 -2.67 11.87 1.22
C PRO A 74 -1.74 11.98 0.03
N ASP A 75 -2.12 11.35 -1.08
CA ASP A 75 -1.50 11.51 -2.38
C ASP A 75 -2.58 11.62 -3.45
N PHE A 76 -2.31 12.33 -4.54
CA PHE A 76 -3.25 12.51 -5.65
C PHE A 76 -2.46 12.72 -6.94
N PHE A 77 -2.70 11.91 -7.95
CA PHE A 77 -1.91 11.93 -9.18
C PHE A 77 -2.64 11.29 -10.35
N PRO A 78 -2.34 11.73 -11.59
CA PRO A 78 -2.71 10.98 -12.80
C PRO A 78 -1.88 9.70 -12.89
N LEU A 79 -2.50 8.62 -13.34
CA LEU A 79 -1.87 7.33 -13.59
C LEU A 79 -2.58 6.64 -14.74
N ASP A 80 -1.88 6.34 -15.82
CA ASP A 80 -2.42 5.82 -17.07
C ASP A 80 -3.57 6.73 -17.59
N ASP A 81 -4.76 6.19 -17.75
CA ASP A 81 -5.95 6.93 -18.20
C ASP A 81 -6.86 7.39 -17.05
N LYS A 82 -6.42 7.27 -15.81
CA LYS A 82 -7.19 7.58 -14.60
C LYS A 82 -6.48 8.56 -13.66
N TYR A 83 -7.18 8.95 -12.62
CA TYR A 83 -6.61 9.60 -11.45
C TYR A 83 -6.71 8.68 -10.24
N VAL A 84 -5.69 8.73 -9.42
CA VAL A 84 -5.61 7.97 -8.18
C VAL A 84 -5.44 8.96 -7.03
N ALA A 85 -6.32 8.85 -6.04
CA ALA A 85 -6.08 9.40 -4.73
C ALA A 85 -5.74 8.26 -3.77
N MET A 86 -4.89 8.52 -2.77
CA MET A 86 -4.47 7.51 -1.81
C MET A 86 -4.28 8.14 -0.44
N GLY A 87 -4.49 7.37 0.62
CA GLY A 87 -4.14 7.78 1.97
C GLY A 87 -4.29 6.70 3.01
N ALA A 88 -3.81 7.00 4.20
CA ALA A 88 -3.73 6.09 5.33
C ALA A 88 -4.88 6.35 6.31
N TRP A 89 -5.68 5.33 6.60
CA TRP A 89 -6.82 5.43 7.51
C TRP A 89 -6.38 5.32 8.97
N MET A 90 -6.37 6.44 9.66
CA MET A 90 -5.91 6.50 11.04
C MET A 90 -6.94 5.95 12.03
N SER A 91 -6.46 5.15 12.99
CA SER A 91 -7.25 4.62 14.11
C SER A 91 -8.48 3.81 13.66
N HIS A 92 -8.35 3.09 12.56
CA HIS A 92 -9.41 2.28 11.98
C HIS A 92 -9.01 0.80 11.92
N TYR A 93 -10.00 -0.08 12.13
CA TYR A 93 -9.91 -1.50 11.83
C TYR A 93 -10.79 -1.79 10.62
N ASP A 94 -10.24 -2.46 9.64
CA ASP A 94 -11.02 -2.89 8.48
C ASP A 94 -11.87 -4.15 8.77
N GLU A 95 -12.58 -4.62 7.75
CA GLU A 95 -13.45 -5.79 7.82
C GLU A 95 -12.73 -7.10 8.17
N TYR A 96 -11.41 -7.15 8.00
CA TYR A 96 -10.55 -8.30 8.32
C TYR A 96 -9.85 -8.16 9.68
N GLY A 97 -10.10 -7.06 10.41
CA GLY A 97 -9.46 -6.77 11.68
C GLY A 97 -8.06 -6.18 11.54
N ARG A 98 -7.65 -5.74 10.33
CA ARG A 98 -6.36 -5.09 10.11
C ARG A 98 -6.44 -3.64 10.58
N PHE A 99 -5.41 -3.20 11.29
CA PHE A 99 -5.36 -1.87 11.90
C PHE A 99 -4.56 -0.90 11.05
N GLN A 100 -5.15 0.24 10.74
CA GLN A 100 -4.48 1.34 10.02
C GLN A 100 -3.94 0.92 8.66
N GLN A 101 -4.84 0.76 7.67
CA GLN A 101 -4.49 0.41 6.30
C GLN A 101 -4.47 1.64 5.39
N CYS A 102 -3.70 1.58 4.29
CA CYS A 102 -3.75 2.57 3.20
C CYS A 102 -4.76 2.14 2.14
N ARG A 103 -5.44 3.12 1.52
CA ARG A 103 -6.48 2.88 0.53
C ARG A 103 -6.27 3.70 -0.73
N TYR A 104 -6.47 3.09 -1.89
CA TYR A 104 -6.59 3.75 -3.19
C TYR A 104 -8.03 4.09 -3.50
N TYR A 105 -8.22 5.20 -4.19
CA TYR A 105 -9.45 5.65 -4.82
C TYR A 105 -9.11 5.91 -6.29
N VAL A 106 -9.73 5.16 -7.21
CA VAL A 106 -9.47 5.26 -8.64
C VAL A 106 -10.69 5.83 -9.34
N GLY A 107 -10.51 6.79 -10.23
CA GLY A 107 -11.63 7.41 -10.94
C GLY A 107 -11.19 8.46 -11.94
N ASP A 108 -12.13 9.32 -12.32
CA ASP A 108 -11.93 10.38 -13.24
C ASP A 108 -11.87 11.75 -12.53
N TRP A 109 -11.00 12.63 -12.99
CA TRP A 109 -10.86 14.00 -12.50
C TRP A 109 -11.24 14.99 -13.60
N ASN A 110 -12.23 15.81 -13.36
CA ASN A 110 -12.72 16.81 -14.35
C ASN A 110 -12.21 18.24 -14.11
N GLY A 111 -11.30 18.42 -13.15
CA GLY A 111 -10.79 19.75 -12.73
C GLY A 111 -11.48 20.32 -11.50
N ASP A 112 -12.67 19.84 -11.14
CA ASP A 112 -13.46 20.33 -10.02
C ASP A 112 -13.77 19.26 -8.96
N ALA A 113 -13.96 18.01 -9.38
CA ALA A 113 -14.26 16.90 -8.49
C ALA A 113 -13.67 15.59 -9.04
N MET A 114 -13.41 14.67 -8.15
CA MET A 114 -13.05 13.29 -8.48
C MET A 114 -14.30 12.42 -8.42
N ASP A 115 -14.62 11.80 -9.57
CA ASP A 115 -15.64 10.75 -9.64
C ASP A 115 -14.97 9.40 -9.37
N VAL A 116 -15.16 8.87 -8.17
CA VAL A 116 -14.51 7.63 -7.72
C VAL A 116 -15.29 6.43 -8.24
N HIS A 117 -14.63 5.61 -9.06
CA HIS A 117 -15.20 4.39 -9.64
C HIS A 117 -14.96 3.18 -8.76
N THR A 118 -13.73 3.04 -8.26
CA THR A 118 -13.33 1.90 -7.44
C THR A 118 -12.45 2.31 -6.27
N GLN A 119 -12.42 1.44 -5.27
CA GLN A 119 -11.58 1.59 -4.08
C GLN A 119 -10.95 0.23 -3.77
N GLN A 120 -9.67 0.23 -3.39
CA GLN A 120 -8.97 -0.97 -2.97
C GLN A 120 -7.95 -0.67 -1.86
N TRP A 121 -7.63 -1.66 -1.05
CA TRP A 121 -6.51 -1.55 -0.12
C TRP A 121 -5.19 -1.53 -0.89
N VAL A 122 -4.24 -0.72 -0.43
CA VAL A 122 -2.89 -0.62 -1.03
C VAL A 122 -2.12 -1.93 -0.86
N ASP A 123 -2.42 -2.67 0.20
CA ASP A 123 -1.68 -3.85 0.61
C ASP A 123 -2.61 -4.79 1.38
N PHE A 124 -2.54 -6.10 1.16
CA PHE A 124 -3.32 -7.07 1.93
C PHE A 124 -2.57 -7.60 3.16
N GLY A 125 -1.30 -7.25 3.33
CA GLY A 125 -0.48 -7.62 4.46
C GLY A 125 -0.77 -6.82 5.72
N SER A 126 0.10 -6.96 6.70
CA SER A 126 -0.12 -6.42 8.05
C SER A 126 0.36 -4.99 8.23
N ASN A 127 1.28 -4.51 7.45
CA ASN A 127 2.16 -3.44 7.91
C ASN A 127 2.46 -2.33 6.91
N CYS A 128 1.83 -2.26 5.75
CA CYS A 128 2.07 -1.15 4.82
C CYS A 128 1.27 0.09 5.22
N TYR A 129 1.94 1.11 5.74
CA TYR A 129 1.31 2.35 6.19
C TYR A 129 2.04 3.59 5.67
N ALA A 130 1.39 4.75 5.75
CA ALA A 130 1.94 6.05 5.38
C ALA A 130 2.60 6.07 3.99
N ALA A 131 2.04 5.28 3.07
CA ALA A 131 2.58 5.13 1.73
C ALA A 131 2.55 6.46 0.98
N GLN A 132 3.62 6.75 0.25
CA GLN A 132 3.75 7.94 -0.58
C GLN A 132 4.31 7.57 -1.94
N SER A 133 3.88 8.27 -2.98
CA SER A 133 4.39 8.05 -4.32
C SER A 133 5.06 9.28 -4.92
N PHE A 134 5.91 9.06 -5.90
CA PHE A 134 6.56 10.12 -6.67
C PHE A 134 6.67 9.74 -8.15
N GLN A 135 6.75 10.75 -8.99
CA GLN A 135 6.98 10.56 -10.42
C GLN A 135 8.49 10.48 -10.69
N HIS A 136 8.90 9.47 -11.43
CA HIS A 136 10.25 9.34 -11.97
C HIS A 136 10.15 9.02 -13.46
N GLU A 137 10.48 9.98 -14.30
CA GLU A 137 10.26 9.92 -15.75
C GLU A 137 8.76 9.64 -16.05
N ASP A 138 8.46 8.53 -16.70
CA ASP A 138 7.10 8.07 -17.01
C ASP A 138 6.52 7.07 -16.00
N ARG A 139 7.30 6.72 -14.96
CA ARG A 139 6.90 5.75 -13.93
C ARG A 139 6.38 6.43 -12.67
N ARG A 140 5.34 5.90 -12.07
CA ARG A 140 4.87 6.25 -10.74
C ARG A 140 5.34 5.22 -9.73
N ILE A 141 6.15 5.66 -8.76
CA ILE A 141 6.80 4.78 -7.79
C ILE A 141 6.27 5.08 -6.40
N LEU A 142 5.88 4.05 -5.68
CA LEU A 142 5.37 4.10 -4.31
C LEU A 142 6.35 3.45 -3.35
N ILE A 143 6.47 4.04 -2.15
CA ILE A 143 7.17 3.45 -1.01
C ILE A 143 6.25 3.58 0.21
N GLY A 144 6.07 2.49 0.94
CA GLY A 144 5.31 2.44 2.19
C GLY A 144 6.21 2.16 3.41
N TRP A 145 5.74 2.53 4.58
CA TRP A 145 6.39 2.15 5.84
C TRP A 145 5.84 0.79 6.31
N ILE A 146 6.72 -0.19 6.43
CA ILE A 146 6.42 -1.46 7.08
C ILE A 146 6.49 -1.21 8.59
N SER A 147 5.32 -0.91 9.17
CA SER A 147 5.14 -0.57 10.57
C SER A 147 5.04 -1.81 11.46
N ASP A 148 4.95 -1.62 12.77
CA ASP A 148 4.62 -2.70 13.71
C ASP A 148 3.43 -2.30 14.59
N PHE A 149 2.24 -2.25 14.01
CA PHE A 149 1.03 -1.94 14.75
C PHE A 149 0.50 -3.09 15.60
N TYR A 150 1.00 -4.30 15.41
CA TYR A 150 0.57 -5.49 16.16
C TYR A 150 1.48 -5.85 17.33
N GLY A 151 2.59 -5.13 17.51
CA GLY A 151 3.55 -5.34 18.59
C GLY A 151 4.34 -6.64 18.48
N GLU A 152 4.53 -7.14 17.25
CA GLU A 152 5.38 -8.29 16.93
C GLU A 152 6.82 -7.86 16.67
N HIS A 153 7.25 -6.86 17.36
CA HIS A 153 8.47 -6.11 17.15
C HIS A 153 9.62 -6.80 16.51
N ILE A 154 10.05 -6.15 15.49
CA ILE A 154 11.23 -6.44 14.72
C ILE A 154 12.27 -5.32 14.88
N ALA A 155 12.15 -4.50 15.90
CA ALA A 155 13.19 -3.54 16.24
C ALA A 155 14.46 -4.28 16.62
N THR A 156 15.44 -4.21 15.76
CA THR A 156 16.68 -4.96 15.85
C THR A 156 17.81 -4.19 16.42
N GLU A 157 17.69 -2.88 16.29
CA GLU A 157 18.68 -1.91 16.65
C GLU A 157 18.03 -0.81 17.48
N PRO A 158 18.67 -0.29 18.53
CA PRO A 158 18.16 0.86 19.25
C PRO A 158 17.93 2.04 18.29
N GLY A 159 16.65 2.50 18.19
CA GLY A 159 16.26 3.61 17.34
C GLY A 159 15.73 3.23 15.94
N ALA A 160 15.77 1.97 15.53
CA ALA A 160 15.09 1.51 14.32
C ALA A 160 13.67 1.05 14.63
N TYR A 161 12.68 1.53 13.87
CA TYR A 161 11.27 1.22 14.06
C TYR A 161 10.59 0.92 12.73
N GLY A 162 10.48 -0.36 12.39
CA GLY A 162 9.97 -0.83 11.10
C GLY A 162 11.02 -0.79 9.98
N SER A 163 10.53 -0.95 8.78
CA SER A 163 11.29 -0.96 7.53
C SER A 163 10.54 -0.18 6.45
N MET A 164 11.10 -0.07 5.26
CA MET A 164 10.40 0.41 4.08
C MET A 164 10.07 -0.76 3.17
N THR A 165 8.98 -0.66 2.42
CA THR A 165 8.68 -1.59 1.33
C THR A 165 9.76 -1.50 0.25
N LEU A 166 9.83 -2.51 -0.60
CA LEU A 166 10.48 -2.34 -1.90
C LEU A 166 9.86 -1.14 -2.62
N PRO A 167 10.63 -0.41 -3.45
CA PRO A 167 10.04 0.57 -4.36
C PRO A 167 9.10 -0.15 -5.33
N ARG A 168 7.85 0.31 -5.40
CA ARG A 168 6.76 -0.32 -6.13
C ARG A 168 6.32 0.57 -7.28
N GLU A 169 6.37 0.09 -8.51
CA GLU A 169 5.81 0.77 -9.67
C GLU A 169 4.31 0.50 -9.77
N LEU A 170 3.54 1.55 -10.05
CA LEU A 170 2.08 1.52 -10.08
C LEU A 170 1.57 1.64 -11.52
N HIS A 171 0.53 0.88 -11.84
CA HIS A 171 -0.25 0.98 -13.07
C HIS A 171 -1.73 0.84 -12.80
N VAL A 172 -2.59 1.50 -13.58
CA VAL A 172 -4.04 1.27 -13.56
C VAL A 172 -4.43 0.41 -14.76
N LYS A 173 -5.15 -0.66 -14.48
CA LYS A 173 -5.75 -1.51 -15.50
C LYS A 173 -7.15 -1.92 -15.07
N ASN A 174 -8.17 -1.65 -15.91
CA ASN A 174 -9.55 -1.94 -15.58
C ASN A 174 -9.97 -1.34 -14.22
N GLU A 175 -9.61 -0.07 -14.00
CA GLU A 175 -9.91 0.67 -12.76
C GLU A 175 -9.34 0.04 -11.48
N HIS A 176 -8.35 -0.83 -11.61
CA HIS A 176 -7.62 -1.47 -10.53
C HIS A 176 -6.15 -1.08 -10.57
N VAL A 177 -5.57 -0.75 -9.41
CA VAL A 177 -4.14 -0.42 -9.31
C VAL A 177 -3.34 -1.71 -9.19
N TYR A 178 -2.49 -1.96 -10.17
CA TYR A 178 -1.48 -3.01 -10.18
C TYR A 178 -0.18 -2.47 -9.60
N THR A 179 0.48 -3.28 -8.80
CA THR A 179 1.67 -2.87 -8.05
C THR A 179 2.78 -3.91 -8.21
N LYS A 180 3.92 -3.51 -8.77
CA LYS A 180 5.09 -4.41 -8.95
C LYS A 180 6.35 -3.78 -8.33
N PRO A 181 7.34 -4.58 -7.93
CA PRO A 181 8.66 -4.04 -7.66
C PRO A 181 9.21 -3.34 -8.91
N VAL A 182 9.95 -2.25 -8.73
CA VAL A 182 10.66 -1.62 -9.83
C VAL A 182 11.68 -2.58 -10.44
N GLU A 183 11.95 -2.46 -11.75
CA GLU A 183 12.87 -3.37 -12.46
C GLU A 183 14.27 -3.42 -11.83
N GLU A 184 14.72 -2.34 -11.24
CA GLU A 184 16.01 -2.23 -10.58
C GLU A 184 16.17 -3.24 -9.42
N VAL A 185 15.09 -3.63 -8.75
CA VAL A 185 15.11 -4.64 -7.67
C VAL A 185 15.59 -5.98 -8.20
N TYR A 186 15.16 -6.36 -9.41
CA TYR A 186 15.53 -7.65 -10.01
C TYR A 186 17.01 -7.69 -10.40
N THR A 187 17.66 -6.55 -10.60
CA THR A 187 19.11 -6.51 -10.88
C THR A 187 19.96 -6.86 -9.68
N LEU A 188 19.38 -6.86 -8.49
CA LEU A 188 20.05 -7.22 -7.23
C LEU A 188 19.97 -8.72 -6.91
N LEU A 189 19.19 -9.48 -7.68
CA LEU A 189 19.03 -10.92 -7.48
C LEU A 189 20.32 -11.67 -7.86
N GLY A 190 20.67 -12.65 -7.03
CA GLY A 190 21.81 -13.54 -7.29
C GLY A 190 21.47 -14.71 -8.22
N ASP A 191 22.31 -15.73 -8.16
CA ASP A 191 22.13 -16.94 -8.97
C ASP A 191 20.91 -17.75 -8.55
N THR A 192 20.25 -18.39 -9.52
CA THR A 192 19.17 -19.35 -9.27
C THR A 192 19.69 -20.57 -8.54
N VAL A 193 19.20 -20.80 -7.34
CA VAL A 193 19.60 -21.94 -6.50
C VAL A 193 18.69 -23.16 -6.68
N TYR A 194 17.50 -22.97 -7.21
CA TYR A 194 16.54 -24.03 -7.47
C TYR A 194 15.60 -23.64 -8.62
N GLU A 195 15.34 -24.60 -9.51
CA GLU A 195 14.29 -24.54 -10.53
C GLU A 195 13.66 -25.92 -10.64
N GLY A 196 12.33 -26.00 -10.67
CA GLY A 196 11.64 -27.29 -10.81
C GLY A 196 10.14 -27.17 -10.72
N THR A 197 9.45 -28.25 -11.02
CA THR A 197 7.99 -28.37 -11.00
C THR A 197 7.58 -29.55 -10.13
N GLY A 198 6.53 -29.41 -9.35
CA GLY A 198 6.03 -30.49 -8.51
C GLY A 198 4.87 -30.06 -7.61
N ARG A 199 4.17 -31.05 -7.05
CA ARG A 199 3.12 -30.78 -6.05
C ARG A 199 3.68 -30.49 -4.66
N GLU A 200 4.85 -30.99 -4.35
CA GLU A 200 5.58 -30.73 -3.12
C GLU A 200 7.03 -30.42 -3.47
N ILE A 201 7.47 -29.23 -3.12
CA ILE A 201 8.82 -28.75 -3.37
C ILE A 201 9.41 -28.34 -2.03
N LYS A 202 10.60 -28.85 -1.71
CA LYS A 202 11.37 -28.48 -0.53
C LYS A 202 12.71 -27.91 -0.98
N VAL A 203 12.89 -26.62 -0.76
CA VAL A 203 14.18 -25.95 -0.90
C VAL A 203 14.88 -25.99 0.46
N GLY A 204 16.17 -26.29 0.48
CA GLY A 204 16.95 -26.32 1.70
C GLY A 204 17.07 -24.96 2.37
N SER A 205 17.77 -24.90 3.51
CA SER A 205 17.98 -23.63 4.23
C SER A 205 18.69 -22.61 3.34
N ILE A 206 18.12 -21.41 3.32
CA ILE A 206 18.71 -20.26 2.61
C ILE A 206 19.47 -19.40 3.62
N ALA A 207 20.73 -19.12 3.33
CA ALA A 207 21.57 -18.32 4.19
C ALA A 207 20.98 -16.91 4.40
N ASP A 208 21.12 -16.38 5.60
CA ASP A 208 20.71 -15.02 5.99
C ASP A 208 19.21 -14.71 5.80
N ASN A 209 18.38 -15.74 5.52
CA ASN A 209 16.95 -15.58 5.27
C ASN A 209 16.65 -14.49 4.21
N ARG A 210 17.39 -14.51 3.11
CA ARG A 210 17.23 -13.59 1.97
C ARG A 210 17.07 -14.37 0.69
N TYR A 211 15.91 -14.21 0.06
CA TYR A 211 15.64 -14.88 -1.22
C TYR A 211 14.52 -14.21 -1.99
N TYR A 212 14.53 -14.46 -3.26
CA TYR A 212 13.44 -14.25 -4.19
C TYR A 212 12.92 -15.59 -4.67
N ALA A 213 11.60 -15.73 -4.78
CA ALA A 213 10.97 -16.87 -5.39
C ALA A 213 9.86 -16.43 -6.34
N SER A 214 9.87 -17.00 -7.56
CA SER A 214 8.77 -16.87 -8.51
C SER A 214 8.09 -18.23 -8.64
N VAL A 215 6.77 -18.23 -8.41
CA VAL A 215 5.95 -19.44 -8.42
C VAL A 215 4.79 -19.25 -9.40
N SER A 216 4.58 -20.22 -10.29
CA SER A 216 3.43 -20.26 -11.19
C SER A 216 2.62 -21.52 -10.95
N PHE A 217 1.29 -21.39 -11.01
CA PHE A 217 0.35 -22.48 -10.78
C PHE A 217 -0.31 -22.88 -12.10
N GLU A 218 -0.20 -24.16 -12.48
CA GLU A 218 -0.86 -24.68 -13.69
C GLU A 218 -2.39 -24.70 -13.54
N GLU A 219 -2.86 -24.98 -12.30
CA GLU A 219 -4.28 -24.96 -11.94
C GLU A 219 -4.46 -24.06 -10.71
N THR A 220 -5.48 -23.22 -10.74
CA THR A 220 -5.85 -22.41 -9.57
C THR A 220 -6.57 -23.29 -8.55
N GLY A 221 -5.93 -23.56 -7.45
CA GLY A 221 -6.48 -24.41 -6.37
C GLY A 221 -5.84 -24.07 -5.03
N ASP A 222 -6.11 -24.91 -4.06
CA ASP A 222 -5.53 -24.73 -2.73
C ASP A 222 -4.03 -25.03 -2.74
N PHE A 223 -3.26 -24.16 -2.10
CA PHE A 223 -1.82 -24.33 -1.91
C PHE A 223 -1.37 -23.78 -0.56
N ASN A 224 -0.16 -24.16 -0.14
CA ASN A 224 0.51 -23.58 1.00
C ASN A 224 2.00 -23.45 0.72
N ILE A 225 2.54 -22.24 0.81
CA ILE A 225 3.96 -21.92 0.69
C ILE A 225 4.45 -21.45 2.05
N LEU A 226 5.24 -22.27 2.74
CA LEU A 226 5.87 -21.89 4.01
C LEU A 226 7.00 -20.90 3.71
N LEU A 227 6.85 -19.67 4.20
CA LEU A 227 7.80 -18.57 3.98
C LEU A 227 8.83 -18.46 5.09
N GLY A 228 8.46 -18.83 6.31
CA GLY A 228 9.36 -18.83 7.45
C GLY A 228 8.81 -19.63 8.61
N GLN A 229 9.73 -20.21 9.40
CA GLN A 229 9.40 -20.94 10.62
C GLN A 229 10.49 -20.79 11.68
N ASP A 230 10.07 -20.54 12.92
CA ASP A 230 10.93 -20.54 14.09
C ASP A 230 10.19 -21.18 15.27
N GLY A 231 10.52 -22.43 15.59
CA GLY A 231 9.81 -23.22 16.60
C GLY A 231 8.34 -23.43 16.23
N ASP A 232 7.44 -22.95 17.05
CA ASP A 232 5.98 -22.98 16.87
C ASP A 232 5.43 -21.79 16.08
N LYS A 233 6.27 -20.81 15.76
CA LYS A 233 5.92 -19.65 14.94
C LYS A 233 6.13 -19.93 13.47
N SER A 234 5.17 -19.53 12.65
CA SER A 234 5.31 -19.66 11.20
C SER A 234 4.53 -18.59 10.45
N ILE A 235 4.97 -18.33 9.24
CA ILE A 235 4.24 -17.53 8.26
C ILE A 235 4.21 -18.27 6.93
N SER A 236 3.05 -18.35 6.29
CA SER A 236 2.87 -18.94 4.98
C SER A 236 1.93 -18.12 4.12
N LEU A 237 2.18 -18.17 2.81
CA LEU A 237 1.22 -17.77 1.80
C LEU A 237 0.33 -18.98 1.49
N THR A 238 -0.97 -18.82 1.68
CA THR A 238 -1.91 -19.95 1.59
C THR A 238 -3.08 -19.57 0.69
N ALA A 239 -3.47 -20.47 -0.21
CA ALA A 239 -4.77 -20.42 -0.87
C ALA A 239 -5.64 -21.54 -0.33
N GLU A 240 -6.81 -21.20 0.15
CA GLU A 240 -7.78 -22.13 0.71
C GLU A 240 -9.22 -21.62 0.44
N GLY A 241 -10.04 -22.49 -0.13
CA GLY A 241 -11.45 -22.18 -0.43
C GLY A 241 -11.64 -20.97 -1.36
N GLY A 242 -10.74 -20.74 -2.29
CA GLY A 242 -10.79 -19.62 -3.26
C GLY A 242 -10.30 -18.28 -2.70
N LYS A 243 -9.68 -18.25 -1.52
CA LYS A 243 -9.07 -17.06 -0.95
C LYS A 243 -7.57 -17.24 -0.80
N VAL A 244 -6.80 -16.18 -1.04
CA VAL A 244 -5.36 -16.12 -0.81
C VAL A 244 -5.07 -15.23 0.39
N PHE A 245 -4.22 -15.67 1.30
CA PHE A 245 -3.92 -14.93 2.52
C PHE A 245 -2.58 -15.34 3.14
N PHE A 246 -2.06 -14.45 3.97
CA PHE A 246 -1.00 -14.84 4.89
C PHE A 246 -1.60 -15.57 6.10
N LYS A 247 -1.11 -16.77 6.35
CA LYS A 247 -1.44 -17.55 7.54
C LYS A 247 -0.28 -17.48 8.53
N MET A 248 -0.54 -16.86 9.65
CA MET A 248 0.42 -16.74 10.74
C MET A 248 0.03 -17.69 11.87
N ALA A 249 1.01 -18.29 12.52
CA ALA A 249 0.81 -19.13 13.70
C ALA A 249 1.82 -18.74 14.80
N GLY A 250 1.39 -18.87 16.07
CA GLY A 250 2.26 -18.63 17.24
C GLY A 250 2.61 -17.16 17.49
N VAL A 251 1.93 -16.20 16.86
CA VAL A 251 2.16 -14.74 17.00
C VAL A 251 0.90 -14.05 17.53
N LYS A 252 1.03 -12.82 18.04
CA LYS A 252 -0.11 -12.07 18.61
C LYS A 252 -1.20 -11.74 17.59
N SER A 253 -0.80 -11.57 16.34
CA SER A 253 -1.68 -11.26 15.22
C SER A 253 -2.30 -12.48 14.52
N ASP A 254 -2.17 -13.69 15.09
CA ASP A 254 -2.69 -14.93 14.52
C ASP A 254 -4.22 -14.96 14.29
N LYS A 255 -4.95 -14.04 14.91
CA LYS A 255 -6.40 -13.88 14.76
C LYS A 255 -6.81 -12.86 13.68
N VAL A 256 -5.87 -12.05 13.20
CA VAL A 256 -6.11 -11.07 12.15
C VAL A 256 -6.03 -11.77 10.81
N GLN A 257 -6.92 -11.42 9.90
CA GLN A 257 -6.95 -12.02 8.56
C GLN A 257 -6.28 -11.09 7.56
N PHE A 258 -5.18 -11.53 6.99
CA PHE A 258 -4.45 -10.82 5.93
C PHE A 258 -4.84 -11.44 4.59
N VAL A 259 -5.99 -11.01 4.08
CA VAL A 259 -6.66 -11.63 2.93
C VAL A 259 -6.50 -10.77 1.70
N SER A 260 -6.01 -11.37 0.63
CA SER A 260 -5.93 -10.73 -0.69
C SER A 260 -7.30 -10.65 -1.36
N SER A 261 -7.48 -9.64 -2.21
CA SER A 261 -8.63 -9.49 -3.10
C SER A 261 -8.63 -10.47 -4.28
N VAL A 262 -7.50 -11.14 -4.55
CA VAL A 262 -7.33 -12.10 -5.65
C VAL A 262 -8.17 -13.36 -5.41
N GLU A 263 -9.09 -13.64 -6.33
CA GLU A 263 -9.92 -14.86 -6.27
C GLU A 263 -9.22 -16.11 -6.82
N LYS A 264 -8.29 -15.93 -7.76
CA LYS A 264 -7.56 -17.03 -8.44
C LYS A 264 -6.10 -16.66 -8.57
N CYS A 265 -5.28 -17.26 -7.74
CA CYS A 265 -3.83 -17.08 -7.82
C CYS A 265 -3.24 -17.90 -8.97
N ARG A 266 -2.67 -17.22 -9.95
CA ARG A 266 -1.97 -17.83 -11.10
C ARG A 266 -0.48 -17.83 -10.92
N ASN A 267 0.04 -16.81 -10.28
CA ASN A 267 1.46 -16.69 -9.95
C ASN A 267 1.65 -15.84 -8.69
N ALA A 268 2.80 -16.00 -8.08
CA ALA A 268 3.26 -15.20 -6.95
C ALA A 268 4.76 -14.93 -7.09
N GLU A 269 5.16 -13.68 -6.89
CA GLU A 269 6.54 -13.29 -6.66
C GLU A 269 6.72 -13.00 -5.19
N ILE A 270 7.72 -13.57 -4.57
CA ILE A 270 7.95 -13.53 -3.13
C ILE A 270 9.35 -12.99 -2.88
N PHE A 271 9.45 -11.89 -2.17
CA PHE A 271 10.71 -11.30 -1.72
C PHE A 271 10.82 -11.45 -0.21
N VAL A 272 11.87 -12.09 0.24
CA VAL A 272 12.22 -12.17 1.66
C VAL A 272 13.58 -11.51 1.86
N ASP A 273 13.61 -10.46 2.66
CA ASP A 273 14.84 -9.78 3.05
C ASP A 273 14.99 -9.73 4.57
N GLY A 274 15.55 -10.82 5.08
CA GLY A 274 15.81 -11.00 6.50
C GLY A 274 14.55 -11.00 7.36
N ARG A 275 13.89 -9.87 7.47
CA ARG A 275 12.74 -9.65 8.35
C ARG A 275 11.49 -9.15 7.66
N THR A 276 11.60 -8.77 6.43
CA THR A 276 10.47 -8.35 5.60
C THR A 276 10.12 -9.44 4.61
N ILE A 277 8.85 -9.60 4.37
CA ILE A 277 8.30 -10.47 3.35
C ILE A 277 7.35 -9.61 2.53
N GLU A 278 7.56 -9.56 1.23
CA GLU A 278 6.62 -8.94 0.29
C GLU A 278 6.20 -9.94 -0.77
N VAL A 279 4.92 -10.04 -1.03
CA VAL A 279 4.34 -10.97 -1.99
C VAL A 279 3.50 -10.20 -3.00
N TYR A 280 3.77 -10.42 -4.26
CA TYR A 280 3.06 -9.84 -5.39
C TYR A 280 2.31 -10.95 -6.12
N LEU A 281 0.98 -10.85 -6.18
CA LEU A 281 0.11 -11.86 -6.76
C LEU A 281 -0.32 -11.46 -8.16
N ASN A 282 -0.44 -12.43 -9.08
CA ASN A 282 -0.99 -12.25 -10.42
C ASN A 282 -0.40 -11.06 -11.17
N ASP A 283 0.94 -10.98 -11.24
CA ASP A 283 1.62 -9.85 -11.87
C ASP A 283 1.32 -8.48 -11.24
N GLY A 284 1.12 -8.47 -9.92
CA GLY A 284 0.87 -7.25 -9.15
C GLY A 284 -0.60 -6.85 -9.04
N GLU A 285 -1.54 -7.73 -9.33
CA GLU A 285 -2.97 -7.51 -9.10
C GLU A 285 -3.25 -7.20 -7.63
N ASP A 286 -2.52 -7.83 -6.71
CA ASP A 286 -2.53 -7.49 -5.30
C ASP A 286 -1.14 -7.72 -4.68
N VAL A 287 -0.85 -7.02 -3.58
CA VAL A 287 0.43 -7.08 -2.88
C VAL A 287 0.22 -7.13 -1.37
N GLY A 288 1.08 -7.85 -0.67
CA GLY A 288 1.05 -7.93 0.78
C GLY A 288 2.42 -8.21 1.40
#